data_bc3e53be87c3d2ac5418f8e4573bedaf
#
_entry.id   bc3e53be87c3d2ac5418f8e4573bedaf
#
_cell.length_a   1.000
_cell.length_b   1.000
_cell.length_c   1.000
_cell.angle_alpha   90.00
_cell.angle_beta   90.00
_cell.angle_gamma   90.00
#
_symmetry.space_group_name_H-M   'P 1'
#
loop_
_entity.id
_entity.type
_entity.pdbx_description
1 polymer ?
#
loop_
_entity_poly.entity_id
_entity_poly.type
_entity_poly.pdbx_seq_one_letter_code
_entity_poly.pdbx_strand_id
1 'polypeptide(L)'
;MNKKQMDVKYEMSQEDAHYFADYFKKLGWHKPLSQFEAYIAEAEHGIRTNLVAKVNGLPVGYLTILWESDHLYFQERHIPEIKDLNVFPDERGNGFGKALLQAAEKCVFERSKIVGLGVGLTRDYAVAQILYVKQGYIPNGEGATSYHVFLEYGKTCQIDDDLVLWMVKHA
;
A
#
# COMPACT_ATOMS: atom_id res chain seq x y z
N MET A 1 -10.45 18.27 21.02
CA MET A 1 -10.86 17.36 19.91
C MET A 1 -10.61 15.92 20.35
N ASN A 2 -11.65 15.12 20.54
CA ASN A 2 -11.49 13.70 20.85
C ASN A 2 -10.79 13.04 19.65
N LYS A 3 -9.56 12.54 19.85
CA LYS A 3 -8.96 11.64 18.85
C LYS A 3 -9.88 10.42 18.72
N LYS A 4 -10.39 10.20 17.51
CA LYS A 4 -11.10 8.96 17.20
C LYS A 4 -10.19 7.81 17.61
N GLN A 5 -10.64 6.91 18.45
CA GLN A 5 -9.86 5.75 18.86
C GLN A 5 -9.71 4.82 17.65
N MET A 6 -8.50 4.73 17.14
CA MET A 6 -8.15 3.89 16.00
C MET A 6 -7.52 2.59 16.50
N ASP A 7 -7.87 1.50 15.87
CA ASP A 7 -7.25 0.19 16.03
C ASP A 7 -6.74 -0.29 14.66
N VAL A 8 -5.55 -0.89 14.62
CA VAL A 8 -5.01 -1.52 13.41
C VAL A 8 -5.02 -3.02 13.62
N LYS A 9 -5.80 -3.73 12.79
CA LYS A 9 -5.85 -5.20 12.73
C LYS A 9 -4.88 -5.70 11.67
N TYR A 10 -4.19 -6.80 11.95
CA TYR A 10 -3.25 -7.47 11.03
C TYR A 10 -3.93 -8.60 10.23
N GLU A 11 -5.23 -8.48 10.07
CA GLU A 11 -6.09 -9.40 9.35
C GLU A 11 -7.24 -8.64 8.72
N MET A 12 -7.64 -9.03 7.51
CA MET A 12 -8.84 -8.56 6.82
C MET A 12 -9.88 -9.67 6.86
N SER A 13 -11.02 -9.41 7.48
CA SER A 13 -12.14 -10.36 7.49
C SER A 13 -12.94 -10.29 6.19
N GLN A 14 -13.78 -11.31 5.94
CA GLN A 14 -14.73 -11.29 4.81
C GLN A 14 -15.70 -10.10 4.92
N GLU A 15 -16.11 -9.72 6.14
CA GLU A 15 -16.95 -8.53 6.37
C GLU A 15 -16.22 -7.24 5.96
N ASP A 16 -14.94 -7.12 6.31
CA ASP A 16 -14.10 -5.98 5.89
C ASP A 16 -13.98 -5.91 4.36
N ALA A 17 -13.78 -7.06 3.71
CA ALA A 17 -13.68 -7.16 2.25
C ALA A 17 -14.95 -6.64 1.56
N HIS A 18 -16.13 -7.07 2.02
CA HIS A 18 -17.41 -6.59 1.51
C HIS A 18 -17.57 -5.08 1.77
N TYR A 19 -17.21 -4.62 2.97
CA TYR A 19 -17.30 -3.20 3.31
C TYR A 19 -16.42 -2.33 2.40
N PHE A 20 -15.18 -2.74 2.14
CA PHE A 20 -14.29 -2.04 1.22
C PHE A 20 -14.82 -2.05 -0.22
N ALA A 21 -15.25 -3.21 -0.73
CA ALA A 21 -15.76 -3.33 -2.08
C ALA A 21 -16.99 -2.41 -2.31
N ASP A 22 -17.93 -2.41 -1.37
CA ASP A 22 -19.11 -1.55 -1.43
C ASP A 22 -18.77 -0.07 -1.33
N TYR A 23 -17.81 0.29 -0.48
CA TYR A 23 -17.39 1.68 -0.31
C TYR A 23 -16.73 2.21 -1.60
N PHE A 24 -15.75 1.47 -2.15
CA PHE A 24 -15.06 1.89 -3.38
C PHE A 24 -15.98 1.89 -4.61
N LYS A 25 -16.94 0.97 -4.68
CA LYS A 25 -17.98 0.99 -5.70
C LYS A 25 -18.81 2.27 -5.67
N LYS A 26 -19.19 2.76 -4.48
CA LYS A 26 -19.91 4.05 -4.32
C LYS A 26 -19.08 5.24 -4.78
N LEU A 27 -17.74 5.16 -4.67
CA LEU A 27 -16.82 6.19 -5.19
C LEU A 27 -16.58 6.07 -6.70
N GLY A 28 -17.07 5.02 -7.35
CA GLY A 28 -16.76 4.74 -8.76
C GLY A 28 -15.33 4.19 -8.98
N TRP A 29 -14.67 3.71 -7.94
CA TRP A 29 -13.34 3.13 -8.04
C TRP A 29 -13.41 1.64 -8.31
N HIS A 30 -12.57 1.16 -9.24
CA HIS A 30 -12.53 -0.26 -9.58
C HIS A 30 -11.69 -1.04 -8.57
N LYS A 31 -12.32 -1.40 -7.45
CA LYS A 31 -11.77 -2.30 -6.42
C LYS A 31 -12.83 -3.36 -6.09
N PRO A 32 -12.95 -4.41 -6.93
CA PRO A 32 -14.00 -5.42 -6.78
C PRO A 32 -13.77 -6.30 -5.54
N LEU A 33 -14.83 -6.91 -5.04
CA LEU A 33 -14.77 -7.84 -3.91
C LEU A 33 -13.74 -8.96 -4.13
N SER A 34 -13.65 -9.48 -5.36
CA SER A 34 -12.69 -10.55 -5.71
C SER A 34 -11.23 -10.18 -5.45
N GLN A 35 -10.87 -8.89 -5.52
CA GLN A 35 -9.53 -8.42 -5.16
C GLN A 35 -9.26 -8.61 -3.66
N PHE A 36 -10.21 -8.26 -2.80
CA PHE A 36 -10.07 -8.41 -1.35
C PHE A 36 -10.13 -9.86 -0.91
N GLU A 37 -10.97 -10.68 -1.56
CA GLU A 37 -11.01 -12.14 -1.35
C GLU A 37 -9.66 -12.79 -1.73
N ALA A 38 -9.04 -12.35 -2.82
CA ALA A 38 -7.69 -12.79 -3.18
C ALA A 38 -6.67 -12.40 -2.10
N TYR A 39 -6.73 -11.19 -1.55
CA TYR A 39 -5.85 -10.74 -0.46
C TYR A 39 -6.01 -11.60 0.80
N ILE A 40 -7.24 -12.00 1.13
CA ILE A 40 -7.51 -12.90 2.26
C ILE A 40 -6.90 -14.28 1.99
N ALA A 41 -7.16 -14.85 0.82
CA ALA A 41 -6.60 -16.15 0.43
C ALA A 41 -5.06 -16.15 0.41
N GLU A 42 -4.43 -15.10 -0.13
CA GLU A 42 -2.97 -14.95 -0.11
C GLU A 42 -2.42 -14.83 1.32
N ALA A 43 -3.16 -14.21 2.24
CA ALA A 43 -2.77 -14.11 3.65
C ALA A 43 -2.83 -15.48 4.35
N GLU A 44 -3.84 -16.30 4.07
CA GLU A 44 -3.97 -17.67 4.59
C GLU A 44 -2.77 -18.55 4.17
N HIS A 45 -2.19 -18.28 3.00
CA HIS A 45 -1.00 -18.98 2.48
C HIS A 45 0.33 -18.32 2.87
N GLY A 46 0.31 -17.25 3.69
CA GLY A 46 1.52 -16.54 4.11
C GLY A 46 2.21 -15.71 3.03
N ILE A 47 1.57 -15.53 1.87
CA ILE A 47 2.07 -14.72 0.74
C ILE A 47 1.94 -13.22 1.05
N ARG A 48 0.86 -12.85 1.76
CA ARG A 48 0.50 -11.47 2.08
C ARG A 48 0.15 -11.31 3.56
N THR A 49 0.30 -10.09 4.07
CA THR A 49 -0.30 -9.67 5.35
C THR A 49 -1.19 -8.46 5.07
N ASN A 50 -2.44 -8.50 5.51
CA ASN A 50 -3.40 -7.42 5.34
C ASN A 50 -3.55 -6.65 6.65
N LEU A 51 -3.38 -5.33 6.60
CA LEU A 51 -3.61 -4.44 7.73
C LEU A 51 -4.88 -3.62 7.48
N VAL A 52 -5.75 -3.56 8.46
CA VAL A 52 -7.01 -2.80 8.39
C VAL A 52 -7.07 -1.81 9.56
N ALA A 53 -7.17 -0.52 9.24
CA ALA A 53 -7.45 0.52 10.22
C ALA A 53 -8.95 0.60 10.46
N LYS A 54 -9.37 0.53 11.73
CA LYS A 54 -10.77 0.63 12.16
C LYS A 54 -10.97 1.76 13.15
N VAL A 55 -12.10 2.43 13.05
CA VAL A 55 -12.58 3.42 14.00
C VAL A 55 -13.96 2.99 14.49
N ASN A 56 -14.12 2.82 15.78
CA ASN A 56 -15.37 2.27 16.37
C ASN A 56 -15.81 0.96 15.71
N GLY A 57 -14.86 0.09 15.36
CA GLY A 57 -15.10 -1.20 14.73
C GLY A 57 -15.32 -1.16 13.21
N LEU A 58 -15.48 0.00 12.59
CA LEU A 58 -15.69 0.15 11.15
C LEU A 58 -14.37 0.41 10.40
N PRO A 59 -14.13 -0.25 9.25
CA PRO A 59 -12.96 0.01 8.43
C PRO A 59 -12.92 1.46 7.93
N VAL A 60 -11.74 2.07 7.96
CA VAL A 60 -11.48 3.43 7.43
C VAL A 60 -10.33 3.46 6.42
N GLY A 61 -9.60 2.36 6.32
CA GLY A 61 -8.49 2.20 5.39
C GLY A 61 -7.80 0.85 5.56
N TYR A 62 -6.96 0.52 4.62
CA TYR A 62 -6.16 -0.70 4.65
C TYR A 62 -4.81 -0.50 3.95
N LEU A 63 -3.93 -1.46 4.17
CA LEU A 63 -2.63 -1.58 3.53
C LEU A 63 -2.28 -3.07 3.48
N THR A 64 -1.51 -3.48 2.49
CA THR A 64 -1.05 -4.86 2.41
C THR A 64 0.49 -4.94 2.35
N ILE A 65 1.04 -6.02 2.89
CA ILE A 65 2.45 -6.39 2.76
C ILE A 65 2.51 -7.61 1.86
N LEU A 66 3.17 -7.52 0.72
CA LEU A 66 3.50 -8.65 -0.14
C LEU A 66 4.90 -9.11 0.25
N TRP A 67 5.04 -10.35 0.74
CA TRP A 67 6.31 -10.85 1.27
C TRP A 67 7.34 -11.17 0.18
N GLU A 68 6.86 -11.51 -1.02
CA GLU A 68 7.67 -11.64 -2.24
C GLU A 68 7.08 -10.71 -3.30
N SER A 69 7.79 -9.65 -3.64
CA SER A 69 7.33 -8.65 -4.59
C SER A 69 7.41 -9.15 -6.03
N ASP A 70 6.49 -8.68 -6.88
CA ASP A 70 6.54 -8.88 -8.34
C ASP A 70 7.56 -7.94 -9.01
N HIS A 71 8.03 -6.90 -8.32
CA HIS A 71 9.04 -5.99 -8.84
C HIS A 71 10.43 -6.63 -8.77
N LEU A 72 11.06 -6.80 -9.92
CA LEU A 72 12.32 -7.57 -10.06
C LEU A 72 13.40 -7.12 -9.07
N TYR A 73 13.63 -5.81 -8.92
CA TYR A 73 14.61 -5.28 -7.97
C TYR A 73 14.35 -5.74 -6.53
N PHE A 74 13.07 -5.77 -6.10
CA PHE A 74 12.70 -6.23 -4.77
C PHE A 74 12.76 -7.75 -4.65
N GLN A 75 12.31 -8.46 -5.67
CA GLN A 75 12.33 -9.92 -5.72
C GLN A 75 13.76 -10.48 -5.58
N GLU A 76 14.70 -9.97 -6.38
CA GLU A 76 16.11 -10.40 -6.36
C GLU A 76 16.81 -10.13 -5.02
N ARG A 77 16.32 -9.16 -4.25
CA ARG A 77 16.89 -8.73 -2.96
C ARG A 77 16.07 -9.17 -1.75
N HIS A 78 15.01 -9.95 -1.98
CA HIS A 78 14.07 -10.41 -0.97
C HIS A 78 13.52 -9.25 -0.11
N ILE A 79 13.18 -8.12 -0.77
CA ILE A 79 12.62 -6.95 -0.12
C ILE A 79 11.09 -7.08 -0.09
N PRO A 80 10.45 -7.18 1.09
CA PRO A 80 9.00 -7.14 1.20
C PRO A 80 8.45 -5.81 0.69
N GLU A 81 7.32 -5.85 -0.01
CA GLU A 81 6.67 -4.69 -0.60
C GLU A 81 5.41 -4.29 0.19
N ILE A 82 5.36 -3.04 0.64
CA ILE A 82 4.12 -2.41 1.09
C ILE A 82 3.35 -1.97 -0.14
N LYS A 83 2.11 -2.46 -0.24
CA LYS A 83 1.28 -2.30 -1.43
C LYS A 83 -0.15 -1.90 -1.09
N ASP A 84 -0.77 -1.15 -1.99
CA ASP A 84 -2.19 -0.79 -1.95
C ASP A 84 -2.64 -0.10 -0.64
N LEU A 85 -1.88 0.91 -0.19
CA LEU A 85 -2.29 1.77 0.93
C LEU A 85 -3.46 2.65 0.52
N ASN A 86 -4.60 2.45 1.13
CA ASN A 86 -5.81 3.25 0.91
C ASN A 86 -6.44 3.69 2.23
N VAL A 87 -6.77 4.98 2.32
CA VAL A 87 -7.61 5.56 3.38
C VAL A 87 -8.79 6.22 2.71
N PHE A 88 -9.99 5.97 3.22
CA PHE A 88 -11.20 6.56 2.69
C PHE A 88 -11.08 8.08 2.59
N PRO A 89 -11.51 8.71 1.48
CA PRO A 89 -11.39 10.15 1.27
C PRO A 89 -11.89 10.98 2.46
N ASP A 90 -13.04 10.62 3.02
CA ASP A 90 -13.67 11.33 4.15
C ASP A 90 -12.90 11.14 5.49
N GLU A 91 -12.01 10.16 5.55
CA GLU A 91 -11.21 9.84 6.74
C GLU A 91 -9.73 10.29 6.58
N ARG A 92 -9.36 10.89 5.46
CA ARG A 92 -8.02 11.43 5.25
C ARG A 92 -7.72 12.61 6.19
N GLY A 93 -6.45 12.91 6.40
CA GLY A 93 -6.03 13.99 7.31
C GLY A 93 -6.04 13.61 8.79
N ASN A 94 -6.58 12.46 9.18
CA ASN A 94 -6.65 11.97 10.57
C ASN A 94 -5.41 11.14 11.00
N GLY A 95 -4.42 10.98 10.13
CA GLY A 95 -3.20 10.22 10.44
C GLY A 95 -3.29 8.71 10.20
N PHE A 96 -4.40 8.19 9.68
CA PHE A 96 -4.62 6.74 9.50
C PHE A 96 -3.63 6.12 8.51
N GLY A 97 -3.32 6.79 7.40
CA GLY A 97 -2.31 6.31 6.45
C GLY A 97 -0.93 6.18 7.07
N LYS A 98 -0.52 7.16 7.89
CA LYS A 98 0.73 7.09 8.64
C LYS A 98 0.74 5.93 9.63
N ALA A 99 -0.34 5.73 10.36
CA ALA A 99 -0.44 4.67 11.34
C ALA A 99 -0.42 3.27 10.70
N LEU A 100 -1.13 3.08 9.58
CA LEU A 100 -1.06 1.85 8.78
C LEU A 100 0.36 1.58 8.31
N LEU A 101 1.03 2.61 7.75
CA LEU A 101 2.40 2.49 7.26
C LEU A 101 3.37 2.09 8.37
N GLN A 102 3.30 2.74 9.54
CA GLN A 102 4.15 2.42 10.70
C GLN A 102 3.87 1.02 11.27
N ALA A 103 2.62 0.58 11.28
CA ALA A 103 2.26 -0.78 11.68
C ALA A 103 2.84 -1.84 10.71
N ALA A 104 2.77 -1.56 9.41
CA ALA A 104 3.35 -2.42 8.38
C ALA A 104 4.89 -2.46 8.49
N GLU A 105 5.55 -1.32 8.65
CA GLU A 105 6.99 -1.24 8.87
C GLU A 105 7.44 -2.06 10.07
N LYS A 106 6.73 -1.94 11.20
CA LYS A 106 7.01 -2.75 12.39
C LYS A 106 6.94 -4.24 12.08
N CYS A 107 5.90 -4.69 11.37
CA CYS A 107 5.73 -6.08 10.98
C CYS A 107 6.86 -6.54 10.03
N VAL A 108 7.23 -5.73 9.04
CA VAL A 108 8.30 -6.06 8.08
C VAL A 108 9.65 -6.12 8.78
N PHE A 109 9.97 -5.17 9.65
CA PHE A 109 11.28 -5.08 10.32
C PHE A 109 11.53 -6.17 11.36
N GLU A 110 10.52 -6.97 11.71
CA GLU A 110 10.71 -8.23 12.45
C GLU A 110 11.41 -9.32 11.62
N ARG A 111 11.32 -9.24 10.27
CA ARG A 111 11.81 -10.27 9.33
C ARG A 111 12.84 -9.75 8.33
N SER A 112 12.87 -8.47 8.04
CA SER A 112 13.72 -7.84 7.03
C SER A 112 14.38 -6.56 7.59
N LYS A 113 15.54 -6.22 7.06
CA LYS A 113 16.22 -4.94 7.36
C LYS A 113 15.82 -3.80 6.44
N ILE A 114 14.99 -4.09 5.43
CA ILE A 114 14.59 -3.17 4.38
C ILE A 114 13.15 -3.44 3.98
N VAL A 115 12.42 -2.41 3.63
CA VAL A 115 11.07 -2.46 3.08
C VAL A 115 11.00 -1.61 1.83
N GLY A 116 10.26 -2.07 0.84
CA GLY A 116 10.03 -1.37 -0.41
C GLY A 116 8.57 -0.97 -0.61
N LEU A 117 8.35 0.00 -1.48
CA LEU A 117 7.03 0.34 -2.01
C LEU A 117 7.15 1.02 -3.36
N GLY A 118 6.10 0.97 -4.16
CA GLY A 118 5.94 1.78 -5.35
C GLY A 118 4.99 2.95 -5.11
N VAL A 119 5.28 4.11 -5.70
CA VAL A 119 4.38 5.26 -5.67
C VAL A 119 4.12 5.78 -7.08
N GLY A 120 2.85 5.97 -7.44
CA GLY A 120 2.46 6.56 -8.71
C GLY A 120 2.97 7.99 -8.89
N LEU A 121 3.16 8.39 -10.14
CA LEU A 121 3.71 9.71 -10.48
C LEU A 121 2.64 10.73 -10.88
N THR A 122 1.36 10.36 -10.86
CA THR A 122 0.27 11.27 -11.16
C THR A 122 -0.11 12.13 -9.94
N ARG A 123 -0.88 13.20 -10.16
CA ARG A 123 -1.20 14.20 -9.14
C ARG A 123 -1.96 13.63 -7.94
N ASP A 124 -2.76 12.62 -8.12
CA ASP A 124 -3.54 11.96 -7.07
C ASP A 124 -2.68 11.19 -6.06
N TYR A 125 -1.45 10.83 -6.43
CA TYR A 125 -0.45 10.25 -5.52
C TYR A 125 0.36 11.28 -4.73
N ALA A 126 0.19 12.60 -4.96
CA ALA A 126 1.01 13.63 -4.33
C ALA A 126 1.04 13.55 -2.79
N VAL A 127 -0.10 13.23 -2.16
CA VAL A 127 -0.19 13.06 -0.70
C VAL A 127 0.59 11.83 -0.23
N ALA A 128 0.53 10.74 -0.98
CA ALA A 128 1.28 9.51 -0.69
C ALA A 128 2.79 9.74 -0.84
N GLN A 129 3.22 10.44 -1.90
CA GLN A 129 4.63 10.80 -2.11
C GLN A 129 5.18 11.59 -0.91
N ILE A 130 4.46 12.61 -0.44
CA ILE A 130 4.85 13.39 0.73
C ILE A 130 4.89 12.53 2.01
N LEU A 131 3.91 11.64 2.19
CA LEU A 131 3.86 10.73 3.33
C LEU A 131 5.10 9.84 3.36
N TYR A 132 5.42 9.18 2.26
CA TYR A 132 6.54 8.24 2.19
C TYR A 132 7.88 8.93 2.45
N VAL A 133 8.13 10.07 1.83
CA VAL A 133 9.34 10.86 2.10
C VAL A 133 9.43 11.27 3.57
N LYS A 134 8.34 11.75 4.18
CA LYS A 134 8.30 12.10 5.61
C LYS A 134 8.50 10.91 6.55
N GLN A 135 8.19 9.69 6.10
CA GLN A 135 8.43 8.47 6.86
C GLN A 135 9.82 7.86 6.58
N GLY A 136 10.66 8.52 5.79
CA GLY A 136 12.05 8.14 5.56
C GLY A 136 12.28 7.22 4.35
N TYR A 137 11.30 7.08 3.47
CA TYR A 137 11.51 6.39 2.19
C TYR A 137 12.31 7.26 1.23
N ILE A 138 13.23 6.65 0.53
CA ILE A 138 14.03 7.27 -0.53
C ILE A 138 13.88 6.45 -1.82
N PRO A 139 14.09 7.06 -3.01
CA PRO A 139 14.15 6.31 -4.26
C PRO A 139 15.17 5.18 -4.19
N ASN A 140 14.86 4.04 -4.79
CA ASN A 140 15.75 2.87 -4.79
C ASN A 140 17.01 3.02 -5.70
N GLY A 141 17.08 4.08 -6.49
CA GLY A 141 18.20 4.36 -7.40
C GLY A 141 18.04 3.82 -8.82
N GLU A 142 16.96 3.08 -9.10
CA GLU A 142 16.73 2.47 -10.42
C GLU A 142 15.85 3.32 -11.36
N GLY A 143 15.33 4.46 -10.87
CA GLY A 143 14.42 5.33 -11.63
C GLY A 143 12.99 4.83 -11.60
N ALA A 144 12.17 5.35 -12.54
CA ALA A 144 10.75 4.99 -12.64
C ALA A 144 10.53 3.90 -13.68
N THR A 145 9.43 3.17 -13.52
CA THR A 145 8.96 2.15 -14.46
C THR A 145 7.53 2.44 -14.94
N SER A 146 7.19 1.92 -16.10
CA SER A 146 5.81 1.74 -16.56
C SER A 146 5.57 0.26 -16.80
N TYR A 147 4.57 -0.34 -16.14
CA TYR A 147 4.34 -1.80 -16.18
C TYR A 147 5.60 -2.62 -15.89
N HIS A 148 6.36 -2.23 -14.84
CA HIS A 148 7.65 -2.82 -14.43
C HIS A 148 8.79 -2.70 -15.46
N VAL A 149 8.59 -1.99 -16.58
CA VAL A 149 9.63 -1.72 -17.59
C VAL A 149 10.23 -0.35 -17.32
N PHE A 150 11.57 -0.27 -17.26
CA PHE A 150 12.30 0.98 -17.04
C PHE A 150 12.02 2.00 -18.15
N LEU A 151 11.88 3.26 -17.75
CA LEU A 151 11.72 4.36 -18.69
C LEU A 151 13.06 4.64 -19.42
N GLU A 152 12.98 4.83 -20.73
CA GLU A 152 14.13 5.13 -21.58
C GLU A 152 13.95 6.46 -22.29
N TYR A 153 15.04 7.19 -22.50
CA TYR A 153 15.01 8.42 -23.30
C TYR A 153 14.49 8.16 -24.72
N GLY A 154 13.63 9.06 -25.20
CA GLY A 154 13.05 8.98 -26.55
C GLY A 154 11.91 7.94 -26.69
N LYS A 155 11.53 7.25 -25.64
CA LYS A 155 10.36 6.36 -25.61
C LYS A 155 9.13 7.08 -25.06
N THR A 156 7.96 6.58 -25.40
CA THR A 156 6.67 7.02 -24.83
C THR A 156 6.11 5.92 -23.95
N CYS A 157 5.43 6.30 -22.86
CA CYS A 157 4.71 5.37 -22.01
C CYS A 157 3.30 5.91 -21.74
N GLN A 158 2.40 5.02 -21.31
CA GLN A 158 1.10 5.40 -20.82
C GLN A 158 1.22 6.03 -19.44
N ILE A 159 0.46 7.09 -19.19
CA ILE A 159 0.37 7.71 -17.86
C ILE A 159 -0.86 7.13 -17.16
N ASP A 160 -0.63 6.23 -16.24
CA ASP A 160 -1.64 5.55 -15.42
C ASP A 160 -1.04 5.13 -14.06
N ASP A 161 -1.73 4.25 -13.33
CA ASP A 161 -1.30 3.75 -12.01
C ASP A 161 -0.05 2.86 -12.06
N ASP A 162 0.33 2.36 -13.23
CA ASP A 162 1.54 1.55 -13.45
C ASP A 162 2.78 2.39 -13.77
N LEU A 163 2.64 3.72 -13.85
CA LEU A 163 3.78 4.64 -13.91
C LEU A 163 4.27 4.95 -12.49
N VAL A 164 5.32 4.25 -12.06
CA VAL A 164 5.71 4.10 -10.65
C VAL A 164 7.16 4.48 -10.40
N LEU A 165 7.41 5.24 -9.32
CA LEU A 165 8.72 5.39 -8.70
C LEU A 165 8.85 4.41 -7.53
N TRP A 166 9.91 3.62 -7.53
CA TRP A 166 10.18 2.63 -6.49
C TRP A 166 11.05 3.22 -5.38
N MET A 167 10.62 3.00 -4.15
CA MET A 167 11.24 3.58 -2.96
C MET A 167 11.53 2.49 -1.92
N VAL A 168 12.55 2.74 -1.11
CA VAL A 168 12.98 1.84 -0.03
C VAL A 168 13.19 2.60 1.27
N LYS A 169 13.06 1.88 2.39
CA LYS A 169 13.41 2.35 3.72
C LYS A 169 14.15 1.25 4.47
N HIS A 170 15.23 1.62 5.13
CA HIS A 170 15.98 0.74 6.03
C HIS A 170 15.49 0.85 7.47
N ALA A 171 15.60 -0.25 8.24
CA ALA A 171 15.26 -0.32 9.66
C ALA A 171 16.12 0.60 10.51
#